data_f074fa4221e9d8dd8f187cc48fdd38e6
#
_entry.id   f074fa4221e9d8dd8f187cc48fdd38e6
#
_cell.length_a   1.000
_cell.length_b   1.000
_cell.length_c   1.000
_cell.angle_alpha   90.00
_cell.angle_beta   90.00
_cell.angle_gamma   90.00
#
_symmetry.space_group_name_H-M   'P 1'
#
loop_
_entity.id
_entity.type
_entity.pdbx_description
1 polymer ?
#
loop_
_entity_poly.entity_id
_entity_poly.type
_entity_poly.pdbx_seq_one_letter_code
_entity_poly.pdbx_strand_id
1 'polypeptide(L)'
;MSEMRRMLSFVRRAVDDYDMIEDGDRIAVGISGGKDSLTLLEVLSEMRIFYPKKYEIVAITVDMGFEGSDYSEVAEFCRRLGVKYVIEKTDIAKIIFDVRKESNPCSLCAKMRRGSLHSAAQEAGCNKVALGHHFDDAVETFMMNMFFEGRLGCFSPKSYLSNRKLGLIRPLLYATEKDVQYFTNKRKLPVVTSLCPEDHATERENMKKLLAQLEKDNKGLRHRIFHAMCKANIDGFKEK
;
A
#
# COMPACT_ATOMS: atom_id res chain seq x y z
N MET A 1 -3.72 -18.82 -16.84
CA MET A 1 -4.48 -18.16 -15.73
C MET A 1 -4.53 -16.69 -16.07
N SER A 2 -5.73 -16.04 -16.01
CA SER A 2 -5.79 -14.57 -16.26
C SER A 2 -5.08 -13.82 -15.17
N GLU A 3 -4.59 -12.60 -15.49
CA GLU A 3 -3.91 -11.71 -14.56
C GLU A 3 -4.77 -11.44 -13.31
N MET A 4 -6.08 -11.23 -13.51
CA MET A 4 -7.02 -11.02 -12.39
C MET A 4 -7.09 -12.24 -11.46
N ARG A 5 -7.24 -13.45 -12.00
CA ARG A 5 -7.26 -14.67 -11.17
C ARG A 5 -5.99 -14.85 -10.36
N ARG A 6 -4.83 -14.47 -10.94
CA ARG A 6 -3.55 -14.56 -10.24
C ARG A 6 -3.49 -13.56 -9.08
N MET A 7 -3.88 -12.30 -9.31
CA MET A 7 -3.89 -11.28 -8.26
C MET A 7 -4.92 -11.60 -7.16
N LEU A 8 -6.11 -12.06 -7.55
CA LEU A 8 -7.14 -12.53 -6.60
C LEU A 8 -6.62 -13.67 -5.71
N SER A 9 -5.83 -14.60 -6.25
CA SER A 9 -5.22 -15.69 -5.47
C SER A 9 -4.28 -15.16 -4.39
N PHE A 10 -3.42 -14.19 -4.71
CA PHE A 10 -2.50 -13.58 -3.75
C PHE A 10 -3.25 -12.79 -2.68
N VAL A 11 -4.19 -11.93 -3.10
CA VAL A 11 -4.94 -11.06 -2.19
C VAL A 11 -5.83 -11.89 -1.27
N ARG A 12 -6.59 -12.84 -1.81
CA ARG A 12 -7.45 -13.71 -1.02
C ARG A 12 -6.63 -14.49 0.02
N ARG A 13 -5.51 -15.09 -0.38
CA ARG A 13 -4.65 -15.82 0.56
C ARG A 13 -4.14 -14.92 1.69
N ALA A 14 -3.69 -13.70 1.39
CA ALA A 14 -3.25 -12.77 2.42
C ALA A 14 -4.41 -12.35 3.35
N VAL A 15 -5.59 -12.08 2.79
CA VAL A 15 -6.79 -11.74 3.56
C VAL A 15 -7.21 -12.89 4.48
N ASP A 16 -7.22 -14.13 3.99
CA ASP A 16 -7.59 -15.32 4.76
C ASP A 16 -6.52 -15.65 5.82
N ASP A 17 -5.24 -15.60 5.44
CA ASP A 17 -4.13 -15.96 6.33
C ASP A 17 -4.01 -15.02 7.54
N TYR A 18 -4.31 -13.75 7.37
CA TYR A 18 -4.17 -12.74 8.43
C TYR A 18 -5.53 -12.24 8.96
N ASP A 19 -6.64 -12.87 8.60
CA ASP A 19 -7.98 -12.46 9.01
C ASP A 19 -8.22 -10.95 8.82
N MET A 20 -7.86 -10.43 7.62
CA MET A 20 -7.84 -9.00 7.36
C MET A 20 -9.24 -8.40 7.23
N ILE A 21 -10.21 -9.16 6.70
CA ILE A 21 -11.57 -8.69 6.43
C ILE A 21 -12.58 -9.46 7.26
N GLU A 22 -13.48 -8.75 7.89
CA GLU A 22 -14.61 -9.26 8.65
C GLU A 22 -15.94 -8.91 7.94
N ASP A 23 -17.00 -9.63 8.27
CA ASP A 23 -18.31 -9.34 7.69
C ASP A 23 -18.82 -7.97 8.16
N GLY A 24 -19.32 -7.17 7.23
CA GLY A 24 -19.79 -5.80 7.51
C GLY A 24 -18.69 -4.72 7.53
N ASP A 25 -17.43 -5.07 7.22
CA ASP A 25 -16.35 -4.07 7.15
C ASP A 25 -16.62 -2.99 6.10
N ARG A 26 -16.23 -1.76 6.43
CA ARG A 26 -16.13 -0.66 5.50
C ARG A 26 -14.68 -0.22 5.39
N ILE A 27 -14.06 -0.50 4.24
CA ILE A 27 -12.62 -0.44 4.03
C ILE A 27 -12.27 0.79 3.20
N ALA A 28 -11.48 1.70 3.76
CA ALA A 28 -10.85 2.77 3.01
C ALA A 28 -9.63 2.22 2.26
N VAL A 29 -9.59 2.32 0.94
CA VAL A 29 -8.39 2.03 0.15
C VAL A 29 -7.65 3.34 -0.09
N GLY A 30 -6.43 3.45 0.46
CA GLY A 30 -5.58 4.63 0.25
C GLY A 30 -5.03 4.66 -1.18
N ILE A 31 -5.46 5.63 -1.97
CA ILE A 31 -5.06 5.80 -3.37
C ILE A 31 -3.98 6.85 -3.47
N SER A 32 -2.77 6.44 -3.80
CA SER A 32 -1.65 7.34 -4.08
C SER A 32 -1.55 7.78 -5.55
N GLY A 33 -2.37 7.20 -6.42
CA GLY A 33 -2.24 7.30 -7.86
C GLY A 33 -1.22 6.31 -8.47
N GLY A 34 -0.39 5.68 -7.64
CA GLY A 34 0.58 4.68 -8.09
C GLY A 34 -0.04 3.30 -8.37
N LYS A 35 0.70 2.50 -9.15
CA LYS A 35 0.32 1.15 -9.62
C LYS A 35 -0.22 0.23 -8.51
N ASP A 36 0.40 0.27 -7.33
CA ASP A 36 0.10 -0.66 -6.23
C ASP A 36 -1.27 -0.36 -5.61
N SER A 37 -1.57 0.91 -5.37
CA SER A 37 -2.85 1.36 -4.80
C SER A 37 -4.02 1.13 -5.76
N LEU A 38 -3.83 1.37 -7.04
CA LEU A 38 -4.85 1.13 -8.08
C LEU A 38 -5.10 -0.37 -8.29
N THR A 39 -4.03 -1.18 -8.29
CA THR A 39 -4.14 -2.65 -8.31
C THR A 39 -4.92 -3.16 -7.10
N LEU A 40 -4.60 -2.67 -5.90
CA LEU A 40 -5.31 -3.04 -4.68
C LEU A 40 -6.80 -2.72 -4.78
N LEU A 41 -7.14 -1.52 -5.26
CA LEU A 41 -8.53 -1.09 -5.42
C LEU A 41 -9.30 -2.00 -6.37
N GLU A 42 -8.75 -2.29 -7.55
CA GLU A 42 -9.42 -3.13 -8.55
C GLU A 42 -9.61 -4.56 -8.04
N VAL A 43 -8.57 -5.14 -7.43
CA VAL A 43 -8.62 -6.53 -6.96
C VAL A 43 -9.59 -6.69 -5.78
N LEU A 44 -9.61 -5.75 -4.83
CA LEU A 44 -10.60 -5.78 -3.74
C LEU A 44 -12.02 -5.54 -4.25
N SER A 45 -12.20 -4.68 -5.26
CA SER A 45 -13.51 -4.44 -5.87
C SER A 45 -14.04 -5.69 -6.58
N GLU A 46 -13.19 -6.44 -7.27
CA GLU A 46 -13.56 -7.71 -7.88
C GLU A 46 -13.82 -8.81 -6.83
N MET A 47 -12.95 -8.88 -5.81
CA MET A 47 -13.08 -9.89 -4.76
C MET A 47 -14.38 -9.76 -3.97
N ARG A 48 -14.88 -8.54 -3.70
CA ARG A 48 -16.12 -8.30 -2.94
C ARG A 48 -17.36 -8.99 -3.55
N ILE A 49 -17.32 -9.31 -4.86
CA ILE A 49 -18.46 -9.91 -5.57
C ILE A 49 -18.70 -11.34 -5.10
N PHE A 50 -17.64 -12.11 -4.85
CA PHE A 50 -17.71 -13.53 -4.53
C PHE A 50 -17.12 -13.92 -3.17
N TYR A 51 -16.48 -12.98 -2.46
CA TYR A 51 -15.89 -13.26 -1.15
C TYR A 51 -16.99 -13.55 -0.11
N PRO A 52 -16.81 -14.55 0.76
CA PRO A 52 -17.87 -14.97 1.70
C PRO A 52 -18.30 -13.87 2.68
N LYS A 53 -17.34 -13.05 3.12
CA LYS A 53 -17.61 -11.92 4.01
C LYS A 53 -17.96 -10.67 3.18
N LYS A 54 -19.07 -10.02 3.54
CA LYS A 54 -19.52 -8.81 2.84
C LYS A 54 -18.79 -7.60 3.38
N TYR A 55 -18.32 -6.73 2.49
CA TYR A 55 -17.66 -5.49 2.85
C TYR A 55 -17.90 -4.40 1.81
N GLU A 56 -17.77 -3.16 2.26
CA GLU A 56 -17.83 -1.97 1.41
C GLU A 56 -16.43 -1.39 1.19
N ILE A 57 -16.27 -0.66 0.09
CA ILE A 57 -15.01 0.01 -0.26
C ILE A 57 -15.27 1.50 -0.46
N VAL A 58 -14.37 2.31 0.10
CA VAL A 58 -14.24 3.74 -0.19
C VAL A 58 -12.81 4.00 -0.65
N ALA A 59 -12.63 4.53 -1.84
CA ALA A 59 -11.32 4.97 -2.33
C ALA A 59 -11.01 6.38 -1.82
N ILE A 60 -9.84 6.59 -1.23
CA ILE A 60 -9.44 7.88 -0.65
C ILE A 60 -8.08 8.29 -1.17
N THR A 61 -8.00 9.44 -1.83
CA THR A 61 -6.74 10.11 -2.18
C THR A 61 -6.49 11.26 -1.21
N VAL A 62 -5.29 11.32 -0.64
CA VAL A 62 -4.80 12.51 0.06
C VAL A 62 -4.09 13.38 -0.98
N ASP A 63 -4.75 14.47 -1.38
CA ASP A 63 -4.15 15.47 -2.24
C ASP A 63 -3.15 16.30 -1.43
N MET A 64 -1.90 16.26 -1.86
CA MET A 64 -0.79 16.93 -1.17
C MET A 64 -0.78 18.45 -1.35
N GLY A 65 -1.56 18.97 -2.29
CA GLY A 65 -1.59 20.40 -2.64
C GLY A 65 -0.47 20.82 -3.60
N PHE A 66 0.08 19.88 -4.38
CA PHE A 66 0.96 20.26 -5.49
C PHE A 66 0.18 20.91 -6.61
N GLU A 67 0.72 21.99 -7.18
CA GLU A 67 0.12 22.64 -8.34
C GLU A 67 0.09 21.68 -9.56
N GLY A 68 -1.04 21.62 -10.25
CA GLY A 68 -1.23 20.71 -11.39
C GLY A 68 -1.64 19.27 -11.04
N SER A 69 -1.95 18.98 -9.77
CA SER A 69 -2.50 17.67 -9.40
C SER A 69 -3.83 17.40 -10.10
N ASP A 70 -3.90 16.30 -10.85
CA ASP A 70 -5.13 15.85 -11.53
C ASP A 70 -5.43 14.39 -11.18
N TYR A 71 -6.62 14.16 -10.64
CA TYR A 71 -7.13 12.85 -10.25
C TYR A 71 -8.37 12.44 -11.06
N SER A 72 -8.64 13.10 -12.18
CA SER A 72 -9.83 12.86 -13.01
C SER A 72 -9.90 11.42 -13.53
N GLU A 73 -8.79 10.87 -14.01
CA GLU A 73 -8.72 9.47 -14.47
C GLU A 73 -8.93 8.47 -13.33
N VAL A 74 -8.44 8.79 -12.13
CA VAL A 74 -8.67 7.97 -10.93
C VAL A 74 -10.14 8.02 -10.51
N ALA A 75 -10.77 9.19 -10.58
CA ALA A 75 -12.20 9.36 -10.29
C ALA A 75 -13.05 8.52 -11.26
N GLU A 76 -12.75 8.58 -12.55
CA GLU A 76 -13.43 7.78 -13.57
C GLU A 76 -13.22 6.28 -13.35
N PHE A 77 -12.01 5.88 -12.96
CA PHE A 77 -11.72 4.49 -12.60
C PHE A 77 -12.56 4.02 -11.42
N CYS A 78 -12.64 4.80 -10.35
CA CYS A 78 -13.50 4.50 -9.19
C CYS A 78 -14.98 4.40 -9.58
N ARG A 79 -15.46 5.30 -10.45
CA ARG A 79 -16.84 5.28 -10.97
C ARG A 79 -17.12 3.97 -11.72
N ARG A 80 -16.20 3.52 -12.58
CA ARG A 80 -16.34 2.24 -13.31
C ARG A 80 -16.39 1.02 -12.37
N LEU A 81 -15.67 1.07 -11.26
CA LEU A 81 -15.68 0.01 -10.25
C LEU A 81 -16.88 0.07 -9.30
N GLY A 82 -17.73 1.12 -9.42
CA GLY A 82 -18.84 1.35 -8.48
C GLY A 82 -18.35 1.59 -7.05
N VAL A 83 -17.24 2.32 -6.90
CA VAL A 83 -16.61 2.64 -5.62
C VAL A 83 -16.73 4.13 -5.33
N LYS A 84 -17.17 4.48 -4.11
CA LYS A 84 -17.18 5.88 -3.66
C LYS A 84 -15.75 6.39 -3.62
N TYR A 85 -15.51 7.57 -4.22
CA TYR A 85 -14.21 8.22 -4.23
C TYR A 85 -14.23 9.52 -3.42
N VAL A 86 -13.22 9.71 -2.60
CA VAL A 86 -13.01 10.89 -1.76
C VAL A 86 -11.62 11.46 -2.02
N ILE A 87 -11.53 12.76 -2.22
CA ILE A 87 -10.25 13.47 -2.29
C ILE A 87 -10.14 14.34 -1.04
N GLU A 88 -9.21 14.01 -0.17
CA GLU A 88 -8.84 14.77 1.01
C GLU A 88 -7.83 15.84 0.63
N LYS A 89 -8.26 17.08 0.50
CA LYS A 89 -7.39 18.21 0.14
C LYS A 89 -6.57 18.65 1.32
N THR A 90 -5.26 18.80 1.14
CA THR A 90 -4.32 19.21 2.19
C THR A 90 -3.29 20.21 1.66
N ASP A 91 -2.66 20.95 2.58
CA ASP A 91 -1.51 21.82 2.30
C ASP A 91 -0.17 21.17 2.65
N ILE A 92 -0.08 19.84 2.60
CA ILE A 92 1.10 19.09 3.06
C ILE A 92 2.35 19.52 2.30
N ALA A 93 2.28 19.65 0.96
CA ALA A 93 3.42 20.07 0.14
C ALA A 93 3.91 21.45 0.58
N LYS A 94 3.03 22.43 0.70
CA LYS A 94 3.35 23.78 1.16
C LYS A 94 3.98 23.78 2.57
N ILE A 95 3.42 23.02 3.50
CA ILE A 95 3.95 22.94 4.87
C ILE A 95 5.38 22.40 4.87
N ILE A 96 5.66 21.36 4.08
CA ILE A 96 6.96 20.68 4.08
C ILE A 96 8.02 21.47 3.35
N PHE A 97 7.72 21.94 2.15
CA PHE A 97 8.71 22.53 1.24
C PHE A 97 8.87 24.05 1.44
N ASP A 98 7.78 24.76 1.70
CA ASP A 98 7.81 26.23 1.76
C ASP A 98 7.96 26.75 3.20
N VAL A 99 7.20 26.16 4.16
CA VAL A 99 7.12 26.67 5.52
C VAL A 99 8.23 26.08 6.39
N ARG A 100 8.36 24.74 6.44
CA ARG A 100 9.31 24.08 7.33
C ARG A 100 10.69 23.87 6.72
N LYS A 101 10.79 23.75 5.40
CA LYS A 101 12.05 23.48 4.68
C LYS A 101 12.83 22.34 5.31
N GLU A 102 12.13 21.22 5.52
CA GLU A 102 12.66 20.05 6.22
C GLU A 102 13.86 19.46 5.49
N SER A 103 14.90 19.12 6.24
CA SER A 103 16.09 18.43 5.70
C SER A 103 15.79 16.97 5.31
N ASN A 104 14.78 16.35 5.92
CA ASN A 104 14.26 15.03 5.57
C ASN A 104 12.74 15.10 5.34
N PRO A 105 12.32 15.66 4.19
CA PRO A 105 10.91 15.91 3.91
C PRO A 105 10.05 14.64 3.86
N CYS A 106 10.62 13.52 3.41
CA CYS A 106 9.90 12.27 3.23
C CYS A 106 9.31 11.70 4.53
N SER A 107 10.01 11.79 5.64
CA SER A 107 9.54 11.27 6.93
C SER A 107 8.32 12.04 7.45
N LEU A 108 8.38 13.38 7.44
CA LEU A 108 7.26 14.23 7.84
C LEU A 108 6.08 14.08 6.88
N CYS A 109 6.35 14.07 5.57
CA CYS A 109 5.36 13.83 4.53
C CYS A 109 4.58 12.54 4.77
N ALA A 110 5.28 11.42 4.97
CA ALA A 110 4.66 10.12 5.23
C ALA A 110 3.78 10.14 6.51
N LYS A 111 4.23 10.84 7.56
CA LYS A 111 3.47 10.99 8.81
C LYS A 111 2.18 11.80 8.60
N MET A 112 2.28 12.94 7.90
CA MET A 112 1.13 13.81 7.64
C MET A 112 0.12 13.13 6.71
N ARG A 113 0.57 12.55 5.58
CA ARG A 113 -0.29 11.79 4.65
C ARG A 113 -1.05 10.66 5.35
N ARG A 114 -0.35 9.92 6.20
CA ARG A 114 -0.96 8.84 7.01
C ARG A 114 -2.02 9.40 7.95
N GLY A 115 -1.74 10.51 8.62
CA GLY A 115 -2.70 11.18 9.50
C GLY A 115 -3.97 11.61 8.78
N SER A 116 -3.83 12.29 7.64
CA SER A 116 -4.94 12.76 6.80
C SER A 116 -5.75 11.58 6.24
N LEU A 117 -5.09 10.52 5.75
CA LEU A 117 -5.79 9.32 5.27
C LEU A 117 -6.64 8.67 6.38
N HIS A 118 -6.10 8.57 7.60
CA HIS A 118 -6.83 7.99 8.72
C HIS A 118 -8.04 8.86 9.13
N SER A 119 -7.90 10.17 9.14
CA SER A 119 -9.00 11.10 9.44
C SER A 119 -10.10 11.01 8.38
N ALA A 120 -9.73 11.09 7.10
CA ALA A 120 -10.68 10.94 5.99
C ALA A 120 -11.40 9.57 5.99
N ALA A 121 -10.68 8.49 6.37
CA ALA A 121 -11.28 7.17 6.51
C ALA A 121 -12.33 7.15 7.63
N GLN A 122 -12.05 7.76 8.79
CA GLN A 122 -13.01 7.88 9.90
C GLN A 122 -14.23 8.71 9.51
N GLU A 123 -14.03 9.86 8.84
CA GLU A 123 -15.12 10.71 8.34
C GLU A 123 -16.00 10.01 7.31
N ALA A 124 -15.39 9.13 6.50
CA ALA A 124 -16.12 8.27 5.56
C ALA A 124 -16.83 7.09 6.23
N GLY A 125 -16.72 6.94 7.57
CA GLY A 125 -17.33 5.85 8.33
C GLY A 125 -16.63 4.51 8.15
N CYS A 126 -15.36 4.51 7.73
CA CYS A 126 -14.58 3.28 7.56
C CYS A 126 -14.01 2.81 8.90
N ASN A 127 -13.97 1.50 9.11
CA ASN A 127 -13.33 0.85 10.26
C ASN A 127 -11.97 0.22 9.93
N LYS A 128 -11.64 0.14 8.64
CA LYS A 128 -10.35 -0.37 8.16
C LYS A 128 -9.76 0.51 7.06
N VAL A 129 -8.42 0.52 6.98
CA VAL A 129 -7.65 1.14 5.90
C VAL A 129 -6.79 0.07 5.24
N ALA A 130 -6.95 -0.11 3.94
CA ALA A 130 -6.13 -0.99 3.12
C ALA A 130 -5.02 -0.20 2.41
N LEU A 131 -3.79 -0.69 2.51
CA LEU A 131 -2.60 -0.07 1.95
C LEU A 131 -1.96 -1.00 0.91
N GLY A 132 -1.44 -0.42 -0.17
CA GLY A 132 -0.89 -1.13 -1.32
C GLY A 132 0.52 -1.71 -1.13
N HIS A 133 0.97 -1.95 0.11
CA HIS A 133 2.27 -2.58 0.34
C HIS A 133 2.25 -4.03 -0.11
N HIS A 134 3.26 -4.42 -0.87
CA HIS A 134 3.40 -5.72 -1.48
C HIS A 134 4.60 -6.52 -0.91
N PHE A 135 4.86 -7.70 -1.44
CA PHE A 135 5.92 -8.62 -1.01
C PHE A 135 7.31 -7.96 -0.96
N ASP A 136 7.70 -7.26 -2.03
CA ASP A 136 9.02 -6.62 -2.10
C ASP A 136 9.15 -5.48 -1.10
N ASP A 137 8.09 -4.70 -0.83
CA ASP A 137 8.09 -3.67 0.22
C ASP A 137 8.39 -4.23 1.60
N ALA A 138 7.86 -5.43 1.90
CA ALA A 138 8.12 -6.09 3.18
C ALA A 138 9.58 -6.48 3.31
N VAL A 139 10.15 -7.09 2.29
CA VAL A 139 11.57 -7.49 2.26
C VAL A 139 12.47 -6.26 2.34
N GLU A 140 12.20 -5.22 1.55
CA GLU A 140 12.96 -3.97 1.56
C GLU A 140 12.91 -3.29 2.92
N THR A 141 11.72 -3.17 3.52
CA THR A 141 11.54 -2.55 4.84
C THR A 141 12.28 -3.33 5.92
N PHE A 142 12.21 -4.65 5.92
CA PHE A 142 12.92 -5.50 6.85
C PHE A 142 14.44 -5.30 6.74
N MET A 143 14.98 -5.32 5.52
CA MET A 143 16.42 -5.12 5.28
C MET A 143 16.87 -3.71 5.66
N MET A 144 16.08 -2.67 5.35
CA MET A 144 16.37 -1.30 5.76
C MET A 144 16.43 -1.16 7.28
N ASN A 145 15.46 -1.72 8.00
CA ASN A 145 15.46 -1.69 9.47
C ASN A 145 16.68 -2.41 10.05
N MET A 146 17.07 -3.54 9.47
CA MET A 146 18.24 -4.30 9.90
C MET A 146 19.55 -3.53 9.64
N PHE A 147 19.70 -2.90 8.48
CA PHE A 147 20.96 -2.25 8.08
C PHE A 147 21.14 -0.86 8.67
N PHE A 148 20.05 -0.08 8.77
CA PHE A 148 20.13 1.32 9.16
C PHE A 148 19.67 1.59 10.60
N GLU A 149 18.74 0.76 11.11
CA GLU A 149 18.20 0.94 12.46
C GLU A 149 18.70 -0.12 13.46
N GLY A 150 19.46 -1.13 13.00
CA GLY A 150 19.97 -2.20 13.84
C GLY A 150 18.90 -3.05 14.52
N ARG A 151 17.69 -3.13 13.94
CA ARG A 151 16.59 -3.89 14.51
C ARG A 151 15.95 -4.87 13.51
N LEU A 152 15.48 -5.98 14.03
CA LEU A 152 14.66 -6.92 13.27
C LEU A 152 13.20 -6.45 13.33
N GLY A 153 12.70 -5.86 12.26
CA GLY A 153 11.34 -5.32 12.24
C GLY A 153 10.84 -4.99 10.84
N CYS A 154 9.51 -4.94 10.69
CA CYS A 154 8.82 -4.58 9.46
C CYS A 154 7.49 -3.90 9.81
N PHE A 155 6.74 -3.47 8.83
CA PHE A 155 5.33 -3.17 9.03
C PHE A 155 4.53 -4.47 9.22
N SER A 156 3.50 -4.46 10.05
CA SER A 156 2.66 -5.65 10.26
C SER A 156 1.72 -5.91 9.08
N PRO A 157 1.41 -7.17 8.72
CA PRO A 157 0.38 -7.52 7.73
C PRO A 157 -1.01 -6.94 8.08
N LYS A 158 -1.37 -7.03 9.36
CA LYS A 158 -2.57 -6.44 9.97
C LYS A 158 -2.18 -5.78 11.28
N SER A 159 -2.68 -4.57 11.54
CA SER A 159 -2.49 -3.87 12.83
C SER A 159 -3.73 -3.09 13.21
N TYR A 160 -3.85 -2.73 14.48
CA TYR A 160 -4.96 -1.94 14.98
C TYR A 160 -4.48 -0.68 15.68
N LEU A 161 -5.01 0.46 15.27
CA LEU A 161 -4.73 1.76 15.86
C LEU A 161 -5.80 2.08 16.91
N SER A 162 -5.53 1.77 18.18
CA SER A 162 -6.48 1.92 19.29
C SER A 162 -6.95 3.36 19.47
N ASN A 163 -6.04 4.33 19.33
CA ASN A 163 -6.35 5.76 19.45
C ASN A 163 -7.26 6.29 18.31
N ARG A 164 -7.33 5.56 17.19
CA ARG A 164 -8.17 5.92 16.03
C ARG A 164 -9.29 4.92 15.77
N LYS A 165 -9.32 3.80 16.49
CA LYS A 165 -10.26 2.68 16.28
C LYS A 165 -10.29 2.21 14.81
N LEU A 166 -9.12 2.18 14.15
CA LEU A 166 -8.96 1.77 12.76
C LEU A 166 -8.08 0.53 12.64
N GLY A 167 -8.52 -0.47 11.88
CA GLY A 167 -7.68 -1.55 11.41
C GLY A 167 -6.84 -1.13 10.21
N LEU A 168 -5.57 -1.50 10.17
CA LEU A 168 -4.73 -1.35 8.96
C LEU A 168 -4.48 -2.74 8.37
N ILE A 169 -4.67 -2.90 7.06
CA ILE A 169 -4.49 -4.17 6.36
C ILE A 169 -3.64 -3.98 5.09
N ARG A 170 -2.94 -5.04 4.68
CA ARG A 170 -2.04 -5.04 3.50
C ARG A 170 -2.31 -6.25 2.61
N PRO A 171 -3.41 -6.24 1.84
CA PRO A 171 -3.84 -7.41 1.08
C PRO A 171 -2.91 -7.83 -0.06
N LEU A 172 -2.04 -6.92 -0.57
CA LEU A 172 -1.06 -7.26 -1.64
C LEU A 172 0.19 -7.98 -1.13
N LEU A 173 0.28 -8.34 0.14
CA LEU A 173 1.48 -8.82 0.82
C LEU A 173 2.15 -10.04 0.14
N TYR A 174 1.41 -10.86 -0.59
CA TYR A 174 1.94 -12.02 -1.31
C TYR A 174 2.16 -11.78 -2.81
N ALA A 175 1.77 -10.63 -3.33
CA ALA A 175 2.04 -10.24 -4.70
C ALA A 175 3.45 -9.63 -4.80
N THR A 176 4.24 -10.02 -5.81
CA THR A 176 5.51 -9.35 -6.08
C THR A 176 5.29 -8.06 -6.85
N GLU A 177 6.27 -7.15 -6.80
CA GLU A 177 6.24 -5.93 -7.61
C GLU A 177 6.07 -6.24 -9.11
N LYS A 178 6.70 -7.33 -9.60
CA LYS A 178 6.55 -7.80 -10.97
C LYS A 178 5.11 -8.21 -11.30
N ASP A 179 4.42 -8.87 -10.37
CA ASP A 179 3.02 -9.25 -10.54
C ASP A 179 2.12 -8.02 -10.62
N VAL A 180 2.35 -7.05 -9.74
CA VAL A 180 1.60 -5.78 -9.73
C VAL A 180 1.85 -5.00 -11.03
N GLN A 181 3.11 -4.87 -11.44
CA GLN A 181 3.47 -4.17 -12.68
C GLN A 181 2.84 -4.85 -13.92
N TYR A 182 2.90 -6.18 -13.98
CA TYR A 182 2.27 -6.93 -15.07
C TYR A 182 0.75 -6.71 -15.10
N PHE A 183 0.09 -6.78 -13.92
CA PHE A 183 -1.34 -6.53 -13.79
C PHE A 183 -1.71 -5.12 -14.24
N THR A 184 -1.02 -4.11 -13.73
CA THR A 184 -1.21 -2.69 -14.07
C THR A 184 -1.14 -2.46 -15.58
N ASN A 185 -0.10 -3.00 -16.23
CA ASN A 185 0.09 -2.85 -17.67
C ASN A 185 -1.01 -3.55 -18.48
N LYS A 186 -1.37 -4.78 -18.10
CA LYS A 186 -2.43 -5.54 -18.80
C LYS A 186 -3.81 -4.92 -18.64
N ARG A 187 -4.10 -4.38 -17.45
CA ARG A 187 -5.39 -3.74 -17.16
C ARG A 187 -5.43 -2.27 -17.58
N LYS A 188 -4.29 -1.69 -17.98
CA LYS A 188 -4.15 -0.27 -18.35
C LYS A 188 -4.68 0.64 -17.25
N LEU A 189 -4.23 0.42 -16.01
CA LEU A 189 -4.66 1.23 -14.88
C LEU A 189 -4.20 2.68 -15.03
N PRO A 190 -5.00 3.67 -14.60
CA PRO A 190 -4.70 5.09 -14.76
C PRO A 190 -3.67 5.56 -13.72
N VAL A 191 -2.41 5.17 -13.94
CA VAL A 191 -1.31 5.55 -13.04
C VAL A 191 -0.98 7.02 -13.22
N VAL A 192 -1.07 7.77 -12.12
CA VAL A 192 -0.75 9.19 -12.06
C VAL A 192 0.73 9.38 -11.77
N THR A 193 1.38 10.25 -12.52
CA THR A 193 2.78 10.62 -12.29
C THR A 193 2.89 11.46 -11.02
N SER A 194 3.84 11.12 -10.15
CA SER A 194 4.12 11.90 -8.95
C SER A 194 4.68 13.29 -9.31
N LEU A 195 4.17 14.32 -8.64
CA LEU A 195 4.70 15.69 -8.74
C LEU A 195 5.68 16.02 -7.60
N CYS A 196 6.02 15.04 -6.77
CA CYS A 196 6.94 15.22 -5.65
C CYS A 196 8.39 15.40 -6.15
N PRO A 197 9.10 16.49 -5.79
CA PRO A 197 10.48 16.69 -6.22
C PRO A 197 11.46 15.66 -5.64
N GLU A 198 11.14 15.03 -4.50
CA GLU A 198 11.95 14.00 -3.84
C GLU A 198 11.63 12.57 -4.33
N ASP A 199 10.81 12.43 -5.37
CA ASP A 199 10.51 11.11 -5.90
C ASP A 199 11.76 10.48 -6.54
N HIS A 200 11.99 9.19 -6.28
CA HIS A 200 13.15 8.41 -6.73
C HIS A 200 14.51 8.65 -6.04
N ALA A 201 14.63 9.57 -5.09
CA ALA A 201 15.89 9.84 -4.36
C ALA A 201 15.87 9.29 -2.92
N THR A 202 15.49 8.02 -2.73
CA THR A 202 15.28 7.45 -1.39
C THR A 202 16.20 6.27 -1.08
N GLU A 203 16.50 6.06 0.21
CA GLU A 203 17.23 4.88 0.71
C GLU A 203 16.54 3.56 0.33
N ARG A 204 15.22 3.58 0.14
CA ARG A 204 14.47 2.43 -0.36
C ARG A 204 14.90 2.03 -1.79
N GLU A 205 15.15 3.00 -2.65
CA GLU A 205 15.61 2.72 -4.01
C GLU A 205 17.02 2.11 -4.00
N ASN A 206 17.90 2.57 -3.11
CA ASN A 206 19.23 1.98 -2.91
C ASN A 206 19.12 0.53 -2.41
N MET A 207 18.23 0.27 -1.44
CA MET A 207 17.98 -1.09 -0.95
C MET A 207 17.43 -2.01 -2.04
N LYS A 208 16.52 -1.51 -2.88
CA LYS A 208 15.96 -2.24 -4.03
C LYS A 208 17.04 -2.66 -5.01
N LYS A 209 17.97 -1.74 -5.34
CA LYS A 209 19.12 -2.02 -6.21
C LYS A 209 20.05 -3.07 -5.60
N LEU A 210 20.38 -2.95 -4.31
CA LEU A 210 21.20 -3.94 -3.59
C LEU A 210 20.56 -5.32 -3.63
N LEU A 211 19.28 -5.44 -3.29
CA LEU A 211 18.55 -6.71 -3.31
C LEU A 211 18.48 -7.29 -4.73
N ALA A 212 18.32 -6.45 -5.76
CA ALA A 212 18.33 -6.91 -7.14
C ALA A 212 19.70 -7.46 -7.57
N GLN A 213 20.79 -6.86 -7.09
CA GLN A 213 22.15 -7.38 -7.34
C GLN A 213 22.37 -8.72 -6.65
N LEU A 214 22.03 -8.81 -5.35
CA LEU A 214 22.18 -10.05 -4.59
C LEU A 214 21.33 -11.20 -5.14
N GLU A 215 20.13 -10.90 -5.66
CA GLU A 215 19.22 -11.88 -6.27
C GLU A 215 19.81 -12.52 -7.54
N LYS A 216 20.69 -11.82 -8.29
CA LYS A 216 21.35 -12.38 -9.48
C LYS A 216 22.19 -13.60 -9.16
N ASP A 217 22.94 -13.52 -8.06
CA ASP A 217 23.85 -14.59 -7.62
C ASP A 217 23.13 -15.61 -6.70
N ASN A 218 22.02 -15.20 -6.09
CA ASN A 218 21.29 -15.98 -5.11
C ASN A 218 19.80 -16.05 -5.43
N LYS A 219 19.43 -16.72 -6.53
CA LYS A 219 18.03 -16.85 -6.95
C LYS A 219 17.10 -17.28 -5.81
N GLY A 220 16.00 -16.55 -5.63
CA GLY A 220 15.03 -16.76 -4.56
C GLY A 220 15.46 -16.17 -3.20
N LEU A 221 16.45 -15.26 -3.18
CA LEU A 221 16.91 -14.59 -1.95
C LEU A 221 15.75 -13.85 -1.26
N ARG A 222 14.98 -13.05 -1.99
CA ARG A 222 13.85 -12.30 -1.42
C ARG A 222 12.82 -13.23 -0.77
N HIS A 223 12.54 -14.38 -1.38
CA HIS A 223 11.62 -15.37 -0.79
C HIS A 223 12.18 -16.00 0.49
N ARG A 224 13.49 -16.26 0.54
CA ARG A 224 14.14 -16.78 1.77
C ARG A 224 14.11 -15.75 2.89
N ILE A 225 14.34 -14.46 2.59
CA ILE A 225 14.23 -13.38 3.57
C ILE A 225 12.79 -13.30 4.10
N PHE A 226 11.80 -13.27 3.22
CA PHE A 226 10.39 -13.24 3.61
C PHE A 226 9.99 -14.45 4.45
N HIS A 227 10.44 -15.63 4.06
CA HIS A 227 10.20 -16.87 4.82
C HIS A 227 10.86 -16.80 6.21
N ALA A 228 12.10 -16.28 6.32
CA ALA A 228 12.76 -16.08 7.61
C ALA A 228 11.97 -15.11 8.50
N MET A 229 11.42 -14.00 7.94
CA MET A 229 10.54 -13.10 8.67
C MET A 229 9.30 -13.82 9.21
N CYS A 230 8.67 -14.67 8.40
CA CYS A 230 7.51 -15.46 8.82
C CYS A 230 7.87 -16.45 9.92
N LYS A 231 8.98 -17.18 9.77
CA LYS A 231 9.47 -18.16 10.76
C LYS A 231 9.79 -17.52 12.10
N ALA A 232 10.34 -16.32 12.08
CA ALA A 232 10.69 -15.56 13.29
C ALA A 232 9.51 -14.75 13.85
N ASN A 233 8.33 -14.85 13.27
CA ASN A 233 7.12 -14.07 13.64
C ASN A 233 7.37 -12.55 13.74
N ILE A 234 8.18 -12.00 12.83
CA ILE A 234 8.51 -10.56 12.83
C ILE A 234 7.24 -9.74 12.63
N ASP A 235 6.90 -8.89 13.60
CA ASP A 235 5.77 -7.94 13.56
C ASP A 235 4.44 -8.52 13.06
N GLY A 236 4.17 -9.79 13.39
CA GLY A 236 2.93 -10.49 13.05
C GLY A 236 2.96 -11.21 11.70
N PHE A 237 4.10 -11.22 10.99
CA PHE A 237 4.32 -12.20 9.92
C PHE A 237 4.35 -13.59 10.52
N LYS A 238 3.66 -14.55 9.91
CA LYS A 238 3.58 -15.93 10.43
C LYS A 238 3.71 -16.96 9.32
N GLU A 239 4.29 -18.08 9.65
CA GLU A 239 4.33 -19.28 8.80
C GLU A 239 2.94 -19.93 8.79
N LYS A 240 2.51 -20.42 7.61
CA LYS A 240 1.27 -21.21 7.45
C LYS A 240 1.51 -22.43 6.58
#